data_21acebf476f9696d91d650d7964dee50
#
_entry.id   21acebf476f9696d91d650d7964dee50
#
_cell.length_a   1.000
_cell.length_b   1.000
_cell.length_c   1.000
_cell.angle_alpha   90.00
_cell.angle_beta   90.00
_cell.angle_gamma   90.00
#
_symmetry.space_group_name_H-M   'P 1'
#
loop_
_entity.id
_entity.type
_entity.pdbx_description
1 polymer ?
#
loop_
_entity_poly.entity_id
_entity_poly.type
_entity_poly.pdbx_seq_one_letter_code
_entity_poly.pdbx_strand_id
1 'polypeptide(L)'
;MENNEQLNQNPEITEGIENENVTTKSVKKVIDANEKKKIAKLIQPSILPNKVRIDVHTLVDALADDKKPTPQDETLSDLEMPTDAELEEEEALEDSNELDGLNKLQLVVLLEEIVQNTDIQAIKDKVAAIRIHSNKLNKDDMENEMQQFLQNGGSEESFQHAEDPLEQRFNDAFGIFKANRAKQNEDLEKQKVDNLAKKQGILDELKGIIASDESLKKTYDDFRALQDRWKEIGPVPAAENSNLWNTYHFLVEQFFDKVRIGRELRDLDMKKNLESKIDLCEKAEELLDEKSMTKAFKALQKLHEDWKEVGPVPQEKKEEIWERFKAASDKINAIRREHYAKLQESQNANLEAKKALC
;
A
#
# COMPACT_ATOMS: atom_id res chain seq x y z
N MET A 1 -16.51 -65.67 -4.31
CA MET A 1 -17.81 -65.60 -3.64
C MET A 1 -18.12 -64.07 -3.64
N GLU A 2 -18.74 -63.74 -4.71
CA GLU A 2 -20.18 -63.42 -4.89
C GLU A 2 -20.59 -62.17 -4.25
N ASN A 3 -20.77 -61.12 -5.11
CA ASN A 3 -22.07 -60.62 -5.65
C ASN A 3 -22.72 -59.61 -4.73
N ASN A 4 -23.17 -58.45 -5.12
CA ASN A 4 -24.12 -57.98 -6.12
C ASN A 4 -24.06 -56.44 -6.13
N GLU A 5 -23.87 -55.72 -7.22
CA GLU A 5 -24.83 -55.24 -8.25
C GLU A 5 -26.19 -54.76 -7.72
N GLN A 6 -26.43 -53.47 -7.93
CA GLN A 6 -27.60 -52.86 -8.60
C GLN A 6 -27.49 -51.33 -8.50
N LEU A 7 -27.17 -50.61 -9.57
CA LEU A 7 -28.08 -50.11 -10.62
C LEU A 7 -29.25 -49.28 -10.06
N ASN A 8 -29.20 -47.97 -10.20
CA ASN A 8 -30.38 -47.27 -10.69
C ASN A 8 -30.04 -46.03 -11.50
N GLN A 9 -30.79 -45.87 -12.53
CA GLN A 9 -30.63 -45.08 -13.73
C GLN A 9 -31.15 -43.64 -13.57
N ASN A 10 -30.55 -42.82 -14.40
CA ASN A 10 -30.90 -41.49 -14.89
C ASN A 10 -32.40 -41.27 -15.20
N PRO A 11 -32.87 -40.00 -15.33
CA PRO A 11 -32.95 -39.51 -16.71
C PRO A 11 -32.42 -38.06 -16.91
N GLU A 12 -31.91 -37.88 -18.11
CA GLU A 12 -31.59 -36.69 -18.83
C GLU A 12 -32.72 -35.64 -18.81
N ILE A 13 -32.35 -34.36 -18.56
CA ILE A 13 -33.09 -33.23 -19.11
C ILE A 13 -32.07 -32.36 -19.84
N THR A 14 -32.10 -32.49 -21.16
CA THR A 14 -31.51 -31.56 -22.10
C THR A 14 -32.41 -30.35 -22.20
N GLU A 15 -31.95 -29.21 -21.77
CA GLU A 15 -32.41 -27.91 -22.33
C GLU A 15 -31.23 -26.99 -22.55
N GLY A 16 -31.19 -26.53 -23.80
CA GLY A 16 -30.14 -25.71 -24.34
C GLY A 16 -30.08 -24.34 -23.68
N ILE A 17 -28.88 -23.91 -23.44
CA ILE A 17 -28.59 -22.50 -23.20
C ILE A 17 -27.64 -22.02 -24.27
N GLU A 18 -28.16 -21.17 -25.09
CA GLU A 18 -27.48 -20.44 -26.15
C GLU A 18 -26.30 -19.64 -25.59
N ASN A 19 -25.18 -19.75 -26.27
CA ASN A 19 -24.01 -18.92 -26.05
C ASN A 19 -24.32 -17.45 -26.35
N GLU A 20 -24.64 -16.67 -25.36
CA GLU A 20 -24.51 -15.22 -25.45
C GLU A 20 -23.10 -14.78 -25.06
N ASN A 21 -22.37 -14.34 -26.06
CA ASN A 21 -21.15 -13.56 -25.96
C ASN A 21 -21.40 -12.29 -25.14
N VAL A 22 -21.21 -12.35 -23.82
CA VAL A 22 -21.13 -11.15 -22.98
C VAL A 22 -19.73 -10.58 -23.13
N THR A 23 -19.59 -9.69 -24.08
CA THR A 23 -18.48 -8.75 -24.11
C THR A 23 -18.44 -7.99 -22.80
N THR A 24 -17.39 -8.22 -22.02
CA THR A 24 -17.07 -7.43 -20.82
C THR A 24 -16.80 -5.99 -21.21
N LYS A 25 -17.86 -5.21 -21.39
CA LYS A 25 -17.76 -3.74 -21.39
C LYS A 25 -17.44 -3.31 -19.97
N SER A 26 -16.23 -2.81 -19.79
CA SER A 26 -15.77 -2.06 -18.62
C SER A 26 -16.86 -1.09 -18.13
N VAL A 27 -17.51 -1.43 -17.03
CA VAL A 27 -18.31 -0.46 -16.28
C VAL A 27 -17.33 0.38 -15.48
N LYS A 28 -16.71 1.36 -16.11
CA LYS A 28 -16.13 2.51 -15.41
C LYS A 28 -17.32 3.27 -14.82
N LYS A 29 -17.67 2.96 -13.57
CA LYS A 29 -18.59 3.76 -12.79
C LYS A 29 -17.89 5.10 -12.54
N VAL A 30 -18.17 6.07 -13.39
CA VAL A 30 -17.81 7.47 -13.16
C VAL A 30 -18.61 7.88 -11.94
N ILE A 31 -17.96 7.99 -10.79
CA ILE A 31 -18.56 8.55 -9.59
C ILE A 31 -18.90 10.00 -9.91
N ASP A 32 -20.17 10.30 -10.01
CA ASP A 32 -20.68 11.63 -10.34
C ASP A 32 -20.21 12.66 -9.30
N ALA A 33 -19.94 13.88 -9.76
CA ALA A 33 -19.50 15.00 -8.92
C ALA A 33 -20.48 15.30 -7.77
N ASN A 34 -21.76 14.89 -7.89
CA ASN A 34 -22.76 14.96 -6.85
C ASN A 34 -22.59 13.87 -5.77
N GLU A 35 -22.14 12.67 -6.13
CA GLU A 35 -21.80 11.63 -5.14
C GLU A 35 -20.54 12.00 -4.36
N LYS A 36 -19.53 12.57 -5.02
CA LYS A 36 -18.35 13.14 -4.33
C LYS A 36 -18.73 14.25 -3.34
N LYS A 37 -19.70 15.11 -3.68
CA LYS A 37 -20.23 16.12 -2.76
C LYS A 37 -21.08 15.54 -1.62
N LYS A 38 -21.80 14.43 -1.84
CA LYS A 38 -22.53 13.71 -0.79
C LYS A 38 -21.58 13.02 0.19
N ILE A 39 -20.51 12.38 -0.32
CA ILE A 39 -19.45 11.77 0.50
C ILE A 39 -18.71 12.85 1.29
N ALA A 40 -18.40 14.00 0.70
CA ALA A 40 -17.81 15.14 1.39
C ALA A 40 -18.71 15.78 2.46
N LYS A 41 -20.05 15.68 2.33
CA LYS A 41 -21.02 16.13 3.35
C LYS A 41 -21.20 15.13 4.49
N LEU A 42 -20.97 13.84 4.26
CA LEU A 42 -20.96 12.79 5.29
C LEU A 42 -19.66 12.76 6.09
N ILE A 43 -18.60 13.36 5.58
CA ILE A 43 -17.31 13.52 6.25
C ILE A 43 -17.21 14.98 6.74
N GLN A 44 -18.14 15.44 7.55
CA GLN A 44 -17.89 16.61 8.36
C GLN A 44 -17.04 16.22 9.57
N PRO A 45 -15.91 16.89 9.82
CA PRO A 45 -15.02 16.56 10.93
C PRO A 45 -15.65 17.02 12.24
N SER A 46 -16.35 16.14 12.94
CA SER A 46 -16.66 16.36 14.35
C SER A 46 -15.40 16.04 15.17
N ILE A 47 -14.67 17.11 15.47
CA ILE A 47 -13.85 17.35 16.66
C ILE A 47 -13.14 16.13 17.25
N LEU A 48 -11.96 15.83 16.70
CA LEU A 48 -10.92 15.12 17.42
C LEU A 48 -10.03 16.13 18.14
N PRO A 49 -9.59 15.88 19.39
CA PRO A 49 -8.72 16.78 20.11
C PRO A 49 -7.39 16.94 19.37
N ASN A 50 -6.95 18.19 19.25
CA ASN A 50 -5.74 18.69 18.63
C ASN A 50 -4.53 17.78 18.91
N LYS A 51 -4.18 16.88 17.96
CA LYS A 51 -2.80 16.48 17.65
C LYS A 51 -2.64 15.40 16.55
N VAL A 52 -3.71 14.90 15.95
CA VAL A 52 -3.56 14.09 14.73
C VAL A 52 -4.66 14.51 13.75
N ARG A 53 -4.46 15.64 13.12
CA ARG A 53 -5.11 15.92 11.84
C ARG A 53 -4.38 15.07 10.80
N ILE A 54 -4.86 13.85 10.62
CA ILE A 54 -4.58 13.11 9.41
C ILE A 54 -5.53 13.70 8.38
N ASP A 55 -4.98 14.53 7.53
CA ASP A 55 -5.71 15.08 6.40
C ASP A 55 -6.04 13.93 5.45
N VAL A 56 -7.31 13.50 5.48
CA VAL A 56 -7.81 12.44 4.60
C VAL A 56 -7.65 12.84 3.13
N HIS A 57 -7.62 14.14 2.83
CA HIS A 57 -7.31 14.66 1.50
C HIS A 57 -5.87 14.34 1.09
N THR A 58 -4.90 14.50 1.98
CA THR A 58 -3.50 14.15 1.70
C THR A 58 -3.32 12.65 1.48
N LEU A 59 -4.18 11.81 2.09
CA LEU A 59 -4.13 10.37 1.91
C LEU A 59 -4.83 9.93 0.61
N VAL A 60 -5.92 10.59 0.25
CA VAL A 60 -6.61 10.37 -1.04
C VAL A 60 -5.78 10.94 -2.18
N ASP A 61 -5.10 12.08 -1.99
CA ASP A 61 -4.20 12.66 -2.99
C ASP A 61 -2.89 11.86 -3.12
N ALA A 62 -2.37 11.29 -2.02
CA ALA A 62 -1.24 10.35 -2.08
C ALA A 62 -1.60 9.01 -2.74
N LEU A 63 -2.88 8.60 -2.67
CA LEU A 63 -3.40 7.43 -3.40
C LEU A 63 -3.81 7.79 -4.83
N ALA A 64 -4.09 9.06 -5.13
CA ALA A 64 -4.41 9.54 -6.47
C ALA A 64 -3.15 9.89 -7.27
N ASP A 65 -2.00 10.10 -6.63
CA ASP A 65 -0.70 10.31 -7.27
C ASP A 65 0.01 9.00 -7.65
N ASP A 66 -0.53 7.84 -7.27
CA ASP A 66 -0.22 6.57 -7.93
C ASP A 66 -0.93 6.53 -9.31
N LYS A 67 -0.70 7.57 -10.10
CA LYS A 67 -0.82 7.49 -11.55
C LYS A 67 0.01 6.29 -11.97
N LYS A 68 -0.58 5.47 -12.90
CA LYS A 68 0.09 4.47 -13.73
C LYS A 68 1.59 4.67 -13.70
N PRO A 69 2.40 3.62 -13.56
CA PRO A 69 3.85 3.76 -13.60
C PRO A 69 4.17 4.79 -14.68
N THR A 70 4.82 5.87 -14.28
CA THR A 70 5.30 6.84 -15.25
C THR A 70 6.22 6.09 -16.19
N PRO A 71 6.30 6.47 -17.49
CA PRO A 71 7.19 5.81 -18.45
C PRO A 71 8.66 5.72 -18.01
N GLN A 72 9.04 6.33 -16.89
CA GLN A 72 10.38 6.25 -16.31
C GLN A 72 10.68 4.93 -15.58
N ASP A 73 9.68 4.16 -15.16
CA ASP A 73 9.89 2.80 -14.61
C ASP A 73 9.99 1.75 -15.72
N GLU A 74 9.54 2.06 -16.94
CA GLU A 74 9.67 1.17 -18.11
C GLU A 74 11.06 1.24 -18.76
N THR A 75 11.86 2.27 -18.49
CA THR A 75 13.16 2.47 -19.14
C THR A 75 14.30 1.61 -18.59
N LEU A 76 14.10 0.86 -17.52
CA LEU A 76 15.10 -0.08 -16.99
C LEU A 76 14.86 -1.54 -17.41
N SER A 77 13.68 -1.87 -17.98
CA SER A 77 13.38 -3.23 -18.41
C SER A 77 13.86 -3.55 -19.84
N ASP A 78 14.14 -2.55 -20.65
CA ASP A 78 14.50 -2.70 -22.06
C ASP A 78 16.00 -2.49 -22.30
N LEU A 79 16.85 -3.02 -21.41
CA LEU A 79 18.24 -3.29 -21.76
C LEU A 79 18.34 -4.64 -22.51
N GLU A 80 17.43 -4.88 -23.46
CA GLU A 80 17.75 -5.79 -24.54
C GLU A 80 18.98 -5.22 -25.25
N MET A 81 20.01 -6.06 -25.38
CA MET A 81 21.18 -5.71 -26.17
C MET A 81 20.69 -5.33 -27.56
N PRO A 82 21.00 -4.13 -28.06
CA PRO A 82 20.86 -3.92 -29.47
C PRO A 82 21.61 -5.05 -30.14
N THR A 83 20.97 -5.72 -31.09
CA THR A 83 21.63 -6.71 -31.95
C THR A 83 22.73 -6.00 -32.70
N ASP A 84 23.72 -6.76 -33.20
CA ASP A 84 24.79 -6.15 -34.00
C ASP A 84 24.23 -5.30 -35.16
N ALA A 85 22.98 -5.60 -35.63
CA ALA A 85 22.25 -4.82 -36.62
C ALA A 85 21.64 -3.52 -36.04
N GLU A 86 21.16 -3.51 -34.79
CA GLU A 86 20.60 -2.29 -34.17
C GLU A 86 21.68 -1.26 -33.81
N LEU A 87 22.92 -1.71 -33.60
CA LEU A 87 24.07 -0.82 -33.46
C LEU A 87 24.49 -0.16 -34.79
N GLU A 88 24.07 -0.72 -35.93
CA GLU A 88 24.29 -0.16 -37.27
C GLU A 88 23.18 0.87 -37.65
N GLU A 89 21.99 0.80 -37.04
CA GLU A 89 20.86 1.72 -37.33
C GLU A 89 20.84 2.99 -36.43
N GLU A 90 21.61 3.05 -35.33
CA GLU A 90 21.76 4.27 -34.52
C GLU A 90 22.74 5.27 -35.18
N GLU A 91 22.42 5.75 -36.38
CA GLU A 91 23.13 6.85 -37.10
C GLU A 91 23.00 8.23 -36.43
N ALA A 92 22.51 8.33 -35.22
CA ALA A 92 22.18 9.61 -34.58
C ALA A 92 22.75 9.77 -33.18
N LEU A 93 24.04 9.51 -32.99
CA LEU A 93 24.68 10.00 -31.79
C LEU A 93 25.55 11.21 -32.14
N GLU A 94 25.09 12.39 -31.69
CA GLU A 94 25.80 13.67 -31.87
C GLU A 94 27.20 13.75 -31.25
N ASP A 95 27.60 12.74 -30.48
CA ASP A 95 28.93 12.63 -29.86
C ASP A 95 30.03 12.06 -30.79
N SER A 96 29.74 11.82 -32.08
CA SER A 96 30.73 11.30 -33.05
C SER A 96 31.87 12.27 -33.33
N ASN A 97 31.70 13.56 -33.09
CA ASN A 97 32.71 14.59 -33.39
C ASN A 97 34.02 14.46 -32.58
N GLU A 98 33.97 13.89 -31.36
CA GLU A 98 35.20 13.70 -30.55
C GLU A 98 36.09 12.54 -31.07
N LEU A 99 35.53 11.61 -31.82
CA LEU A 99 36.24 10.44 -32.35
C LEU A 99 36.73 10.65 -33.79
N ASP A 100 36.27 11.72 -34.46
CA ASP A 100 36.67 12.04 -35.82
C ASP A 100 38.18 12.38 -35.87
N GLY A 101 38.91 11.63 -36.71
CA GLY A 101 40.35 11.79 -36.89
C GLY A 101 41.23 10.89 -35.99
N LEU A 102 40.65 10.06 -35.14
CA LEU A 102 41.40 9.04 -34.42
C LEU A 102 41.74 7.86 -35.34
N ASN A 103 42.94 7.35 -35.21
CA ASN A 103 43.36 6.15 -35.92
C ASN A 103 42.96 4.87 -35.14
N LYS A 104 43.02 3.70 -35.81
CA LYS A 104 42.65 2.39 -35.21
C LYS A 104 43.33 2.15 -33.85
N LEU A 105 44.65 2.42 -33.75
CA LEU A 105 45.36 2.21 -32.49
C LEU A 105 44.82 3.10 -31.37
N GLN A 106 44.49 4.36 -31.65
CA GLN A 106 43.94 5.28 -30.66
C GLN A 106 42.54 4.86 -30.19
N LEU A 107 41.71 4.35 -31.10
CA LEU A 107 40.38 3.80 -30.75
C LEU A 107 40.48 2.55 -29.88
N VAL A 108 41.44 1.65 -30.19
CA VAL A 108 41.67 0.45 -29.36
C VAL A 108 42.12 0.83 -27.96
N VAL A 109 43.10 1.72 -27.83
CA VAL A 109 43.62 2.17 -26.53
C VAL A 109 42.50 2.87 -25.74
N LEU A 110 41.69 3.73 -26.37
CA LEU A 110 40.58 4.40 -25.74
C LEU A 110 39.54 3.39 -25.24
N LEU A 111 39.21 2.36 -26.03
CA LEU A 111 38.30 1.28 -25.62
C LEU A 111 38.88 0.51 -24.43
N GLU A 112 40.15 0.12 -24.47
CA GLU A 112 40.84 -0.59 -23.37
C GLU A 112 40.82 0.20 -22.06
N GLU A 113 40.89 1.53 -22.09
CA GLU A 113 40.79 2.39 -20.93
C GLU A 113 39.35 2.48 -20.41
N ILE A 114 38.39 2.69 -21.32
CA ILE A 114 36.98 2.89 -20.95
C ILE A 114 36.37 1.63 -20.34
N VAL A 115 36.70 0.44 -20.86
CA VAL A 115 36.13 -0.82 -20.35
C VAL A 115 36.58 -1.21 -18.94
N GLN A 116 37.60 -0.51 -18.40
CA GLN A 116 37.98 -0.65 -16.99
C GLN A 116 37.02 0.05 -16.03
N ASN A 117 36.16 0.93 -16.54
CA ASN A 117 35.16 1.57 -15.74
C ASN A 117 34.04 0.55 -15.38
N THR A 118 33.65 0.54 -14.10
CA THR A 118 32.60 -0.35 -13.59
C THR A 118 31.20 0.15 -13.89
N ASP A 119 31.03 1.43 -14.22
CA ASP A 119 29.73 2.02 -14.58
C ASP A 119 29.45 1.84 -16.06
N ILE A 120 28.81 0.71 -16.39
CA ILE A 120 28.46 0.33 -17.76
C ILE A 120 27.50 1.34 -18.41
N GLN A 121 26.61 1.96 -17.65
CA GLN A 121 25.66 2.96 -18.19
C GLN A 121 26.37 4.22 -18.66
N ALA A 122 27.39 4.66 -17.94
CA ALA A 122 28.15 5.85 -18.30
C ALA A 122 29.03 5.66 -19.56
N ILE A 123 29.38 4.41 -19.88
CA ILE A 123 30.31 4.12 -20.98
C ILE A 123 29.66 3.51 -22.22
N LYS A 124 28.41 3.03 -22.14
CA LYS A 124 27.74 2.30 -23.24
C LYS A 124 27.73 3.07 -24.55
N ASP A 125 27.39 4.37 -24.51
CA ASP A 125 27.22 5.21 -25.69
C ASP A 125 28.60 5.49 -26.34
N LYS A 126 29.64 5.72 -25.51
CA LYS A 126 31.02 5.87 -25.98
C LYS A 126 31.56 4.60 -26.61
N VAL A 127 31.31 3.43 -26.01
CA VAL A 127 31.73 2.13 -26.56
C VAL A 127 30.98 1.87 -27.89
N ALA A 128 29.71 2.21 -28.02
CA ALA A 128 28.98 2.10 -29.28
C ALA A 128 29.59 2.99 -30.36
N ALA A 129 29.88 4.27 -30.07
CA ALA A 129 30.49 5.19 -31.00
C ALA A 129 31.90 4.73 -31.45
N ILE A 130 32.73 4.24 -30.51
CA ILE A 130 34.05 3.70 -30.81
C ILE A 130 33.95 2.49 -31.76
N ARG A 131 32.96 1.61 -31.54
CA ARG A 131 32.72 0.44 -32.41
C ARG A 131 32.34 0.85 -33.82
N ILE A 132 31.42 1.82 -33.98
CA ILE A 132 31.02 2.33 -35.30
C ILE A 132 32.24 2.88 -36.06
N HIS A 133 33.06 3.72 -35.40
CA HIS A 133 34.26 4.28 -36.02
C HIS A 133 35.32 3.20 -36.37
N SER A 134 35.53 2.24 -35.48
CA SER A 134 36.45 1.13 -35.73
C SER A 134 36.01 0.27 -36.93
N ASN A 135 34.72 -0.06 -37.03
CA ASN A 135 34.15 -0.81 -38.14
C ASN A 135 34.32 -0.06 -39.47
N LYS A 136 34.11 1.28 -39.46
CA LYS A 136 34.32 2.11 -40.63
C LYS A 136 35.78 2.07 -41.12
N LEU A 137 36.74 2.27 -40.20
CA LEU A 137 38.17 2.20 -40.55
C LEU A 137 38.57 0.82 -41.03
N ASN A 138 38.06 -0.25 -40.44
CA ASN A 138 38.35 -1.62 -40.88
C ASN A 138 37.82 -1.87 -42.29
N LYS A 139 36.63 -1.36 -42.61
CA LYS A 139 36.04 -1.47 -43.94
C LYS A 139 36.88 -0.71 -44.98
N ASP A 140 37.28 0.53 -44.67
CA ASP A 140 38.08 1.36 -45.55
C ASP A 140 39.44 0.72 -45.82
N ASP A 141 40.08 0.12 -44.79
CA ASP A 141 41.37 -0.58 -44.95
C ASP A 141 41.22 -1.84 -45.79
N MET A 142 40.16 -2.65 -45.52
CA MET A 142 39.89 -3.86 -46.31
C MET A 142 39.64 -3.52 -47.80
N GLU A 143 38.88 -2.44 -48.09
CA GLU A 143 38.67 -1.97 -49.43
C GLU A 143 39.97 -1.51 -50.10
N ASN A 144 40.83 -0.80 -49.39
CA ASN A 144 42.12 -0.35 -49.88
C ASN A 144 43.08 -1.55 -50.19
N GLU A 145 43.14 -2.52 -49.25
CA GLU A 145 43.93 -3.75 -49.46
C GLU A 145 43.46 -4.56 -50.65
N MET A 146 42.15 -4.69 -50.80
CA MET A 146 41.55 -5.37 -51.93
C MET A 146 41.85 -4.69 -53.24
N GLN A 147 41.75 -3.34 -53.32
CA GLN A 147 42.11 -2.57 -54.49
C GLN A 147 43.59 -2.74 -54.87
N GLN A 148 44.48 -2.68 -53.89
CA GLN A 148 45.94 -2.92 -54.11
C GLN A 148 46.20 -4.34 -54.62
N PHE A 149 45.51 -5.33 -54.07
CA PHE A 149 45.64 -6.74 -54.49
C PHE A 149 45.18 -6.94 -55.96
N LEU A 150 44.06 -6.32 -56.36
CA LEU A 150 43.57 -6.34 -57.73
C LEU A 150 44.49 -5.62 -58.70
N GLN A 151 45.10 -4.47 -58.33
CA GLN A 151 46.08 -3.74 -59.14
C GLN A 151 47.36 -4.54 -59.35
N ASN A 152 47.71 -5.40 -58.40
CA ASN A 152 48.86 -6.28 -58.49
C ASN A 152 48.60 -7.60 -59.27
N GLY A 153 47.41 -7.70 -59.93
CA GLY A 153 47.02 -8.84 -60.76
C GLY A 153 46.41 -10.01 -60.03
N GLY A 154 45.98 -9.83 -58.77
CA GLY A 154 45.17 -10.79 -58.04
C GLY A 154 43.71 -10.83 -58.52
N SER A 155 42.99 -11.89 -58.27
CA SER A 155 41.55 -11.99 -58.50
C SER A 155 40.77 -11.81 -57.21
N GLU A 156 39.58 -11.23 -57.27
CA GLU A 156 38.67 -11.00 -56.16
C GLU A 156 38.39 -12.28 -55.32
N GLU A 157 38.25 -13.43 -56.02
CA GLU A 157 38.01 -14.74 -55.41
C GLU A 157 39.22 -15.27 -54.59
N SER A 158 40.42 -14.78 -54.84
CA SER A 158 41.64 -15.20 -54.16
C SER A 158 42.12 -14.23 -53.09
N PHE A 159 41.39 -13.13 -52.85
CA PHE A 159 41.72 -12.16 -51.82
C PHE A 159 41.47 -12.75 -50.43
N GLN A 160 42.45 -12.68 -49.57
CA GLN A 160 42.34 -13.00 -48.14
C GLN A 160 42.85 -11.80 -47.36
N HIS A 161 41.99 -11.27 -46.53
CA HIS A 161 42.37 -10.19 -45.63
C HIS A 161 43.37 -10.71 -44.57
N ALA A 162 44.41 -9.94 -44.31
CA ALA A 162 45.42 -10.28 -43.32
C ALA A 162 44.82 -10.04 -41.90
N GLU A 163 45.06 -10.97 -40.95
CA GLU A 163 44.65 -10.76 -39.55
C GLU A 163 45.37 -9.51 -38.99
N ASP A 164 44.58 -8.51 -38.60
CA ASP A 164 45.08 -7.29 -37.95
C ASP A 164 45.15 -7.49 -36.42
N PRO A 165 46.36 -7.44 -35.80
CA PRO A 165 46.48 -7.54 -34.36
C PRO A 165 45.71 -6.47 -33.58
N LEU A 166 45.39 -5.32 -34.17
CA LEU A 166 44.60 -4.27 -33.55
C LEU A 166 43.12 -4.66 -33.49
N GLU A 167 42.62 -5.34 -34.52
CA GLU A 167 41.27 -5.89 -34.52
C GLU A 167 41.08 -6.95 -33.43
N GLN A 168 42.09 -7.83 -33.25
CA GLN A 168 42.03 -8.80 -32.17
C GLN A 168 41.98 -8.13 -30.80
N ARG A 169 42.82 -7.11 -30.53
CA ARG A 169 42.80 -6.35 -29.28
C ARG A 169 41.48 -5.63 -29.06
N PHE A 170 40.92 -5.05 -30.13
CA PHE A 170 39.61 -4.44 -30.10
C PHE A 170 38.52 -5.43 -29.66
N ASN A 171 38.50 -6.61 -30.29
CA ASN A 171 37.51 -7.65 -29.99
C ASN A 171 37.65 -8.17 -28.55
N ASP A 172 38.91 -8.31 -28.06
CA ASP A 172 39.18 -8.70 -26.67
C ASP A 172 38.62 -7.66 -25.67
N ALA A 173 38.92 -6.37 -25.89
CA ALA A 173 38.41 -5.28 -25.05
C ALA A 173 36.86 -5.18 -25.10
N PHE A 174 36.28 -5.30 -26.30
CA PHE A 174 34.85 -5.32 -26.46
C PHE A 174 34.21 -6.56 -25.81
N GLY A 175 34.88 -7.70 -25.81
CA GLY A 175 34.49 -8.90 -25.09
C GLY A 175 34.40 -8.68 -23.58
N ILE A 176 35.35 -7.93 -22.99
CA ILE A 176 35.31 -7.53 -21.57
C ILE A 176 34.09 -6.68 -21.28
N PHE A 177 33.76 -5.67 -22.14
CA PHE A 177 32.59 -4.87 -22.01
C PHE A 177 31.28 -5.71 -22.02
N LYS A 178 31.14 -6.62 -23.01
CA LYS A 178 30.01 -7.54 -23.10
C LYS A 178 29.87 -8.40 -21.83
N ALA A 179 30.95 -8.95 -21.31
CA ALA A 179 30.93 -9.76 -20.10
C ALA A 179 30.51 -8.95 -18.86
N ASN A 180 31.04 -7.73 -18.69
CA ASN A 180 30.69 -6.84 -17.60
C ASN A 180 29.22 -6.44 -17.66
N ARG A 181 28.71 -6.12 -18.86
CA ARG A 181 27.31 -5.78 -19.09
C ARG A 181 26.37 -6.96 -18.77
N ALA A 182 26.72 -8.15 -19.25
CA ALA A 182 25.95 -9.37 -18.96
C ALA A 182 25.88 -9.65 -17.46
N LYS A 183 26.99 -9.49 -16.74
CA LYS A 183 27.05 -9.64 -15.29
C LYS A 183 26.17 -8.60 -14.57
N GLN A 184 26.25 -7.34 -14.98
CA GLN A 184 25.42 -6.28 -14.40
C GLN A 184 23.92 -6.56 -14.60
N ASN A 185 23.52 -6.98 -15.79
CA ASN A 185 22.15 -7.34 -16.08
C ASN A 185 21.67 -8.53 -15.22
N GLU A 186 22.52 -9.56 -15.07
CA GLU A 186 22.22 -10.70 -14.20
C GLU A 186 22.04 -10.25 -12.73
N ASP A 187 22.88 -9.37 -12.23
CA ASP A 187 22.81 -8.85 -10.87
C ASP A 187 21.54 -7.98 -10.68
N LEU A 188 21.15 -7.18 -11.68
CA LEU A 188 19.91 -6.41 -11.67
C LEU A 188 18.67 -7.32 -11.67
N GLU A 189 18.65 -8.37 -12.49
CA GLU A 189 17.55 -9.32 -12.49
C GLU A 189 17.44 -10.08 -11.17
N LYS A 190 18.55 -10.48 -10.56
CA LYS A 190 18.54 -11.06 -9.21
C LYS A 190 17.96 -10.08 -8.19
N GLN A 191 18.38 -8.82 -8.26
CA GLN A 191 17.84 -7.77 -7.38
C GLN A 191 16.34 -7.57 -7.56
N LYS A 192 15.83 -7.59 -8.80
CA LYS A 192 14.39 -7.51 -9.07
C LYS A 192 13.62 -8.70 -8.45
N VAL A 193 14.17 -9.91 -8.55
CA VAL A 193 13.57 -11.11 -7.92
C VAL A 193 13.56 -10.98 -6.39
N ASP A 194 14.65 -10.52 -5.78
CA ASP A 194 14.72 -10.27 -4.34
C ASP A 194 13.72 -9.19 -3.89
N ASN A 195 13.58 -8.15 -4.69
CA ASN A 195 12.59 -7.08 -4.44
C ASN A 195 11.17 -7.62 -4.51
N LEU A 196 10.87 -8.50 -5.47
CA LEU A 196 9.57 -9.17 -5.56
C LEU A 196 9.28 -9.97 -4.29
N ALA A 197 10.23 -10.79 -3.83
CA ALA A 197 10.07 -11.55 -2.59
C ALA A 197 9.83 -10.65 -1.37
N LYS A 198 10.55 -9.54 -1.26
CA LYS A 198 10.36 -8.54 -0.18
C LYS A 198 8.96 -7.90 -0.24
N LYS A 199 8.50 -7.50 -1.44
CA LYS A 199 7.16 -6.92 -1.63
C LYS A 199 6.05 -7.94 -1.35
N GLN A 200 6.22 -9.20 -1.75
CA GLN A 200 5.29 -10.27 -1.39
C GLN A 200 5.21 -10.47 0.13
N GLY A 201 6.35 -10.41 0.82
CA GLY A 201 6.37 -10.46 2.29
C GLY A 201 5.55 -9.33 2.94
N ILE A 202 5.64 -8.10 2.41
CA ILE A 202 4.82 -6.97 2.87
C ILE A 202 3.32 -7.22 2.64
N LEU A 203 2.94 -7.82 1.50
CA LEU A 203 1.54 -8.16 1.25
C LEU A 203 1.01 -9.20 2.26
N ASP A 204 1.83 -10.15 2.66
CA ASP A 204 1.45 -11.14 3.66
C ASP A 204 1.36 -10.53 5.07
N GLU A 205 2.27 -9.62 5.43
CA GLU A 205 2.16 -8.83 6.66
C GLU A 205 0.87 -7.98 6.65
N LEU A 206 0.53 -7.34 5.53
CA LEU A 206 -0.69 -6.55 5.38
C LEU A 206 -1.96 -7.40 5.54
N LYS A 207 -1.99 -8.62 4.98
CA LYS A 207 -3.06 -9.59 5.24
C LYS A 207 -3.17 -9.91 6.74
N GLY A 208 -2.04 -10.09 7.41
CA GLY A 208 -1.98 -10.30 8.86
C GLY A 208 -2.60 -9.15 9.65
N ILE A 209 -2.28 -7.91 9.30
CA ILE A 209 -2.85 -6.70 9.91
C ILE A 209 -4.38 -6.63 9.66
N ILE A 210 -4.84 -6.94 8.46
CA ILE A 210 -6.27 -6.98 8.14
C ILE A 210 -6.99 -8.05 8.96
N ALA A 211 -6.38 -9.21 9.18
CA ALA A 211 -6.96 -10.30 9.94
C ALA A 211 -6.87 -10.11 11.47
N SER A 212 -6.00 -9.21 11.97
CA SER A 212 -5.79 -9.00 13.40
C SER A 212 -6.96 -8.31 14.09
N ASP A 213 -7.21 -8.60 15.37
CA ASP A 213 -8.20 -7.92 16.22
C ASP A 213 -7.57 -6.80 17.07
N GLU A 214 -6.43 -6.27 16.65
CA GLU A 214 -5.74 -5.22 17.37
C GLU A 214 -6.47 -3.86 17.32
N SER A 215 -6.06 -2.95 18.20
CA SER A 215 -6.65 -1.61 18.24
C SER A 215 -6.43 -0.87 16.93
N LEU A 216 -7.43 -0.13 16.47
CA LEU A 216 -7.38 0.64 15.22
C LEU A 216 -6.16 1.56 15.13
N LYS A 217 -5.70 2.12 16.25
CA LYS A 217 -4.51 2.99 16.27
C LYS A 217 -3.26 2.20 15.90
N LYS A 218 -3.02 1.06 16.56
CA LYS A 218 -1.85 0.21 16.30
C LYS A 218 -1.88 -0.31 14.87
N THR A 219 -3.02 -0.83 14.43
CA THR A 219 -3.26 -1.31 13.06
C THR A 219 -2.92 -0.25 12.01
N TYR A 220 -3.23 1.02 12.30
CA TYR A 220 -2.93 2.14 11.40
C TYR A 220 -1.45 2.51 11.38
N ASP A 221 -0.79 2.51 12.54
CA ASP A 221 0.64 2.77 12.66
C ASP A 221 1.45 1.68 11.94
N ASP A 222 1.06 0.41 12.11
CA ASP A 222 1.68 -0.74 11.44
C ASP A 222 1.49 -0.68 9.91
N PHE A 223 0.28 -0.33 9.44
CA PHE A 223 0.00 -0.14 8.01
C PHE A 223 0.89 0.94 7.39
N ARG A 224 1.05 2.08 8.08
CA ARG A 224 1.92 3.17 7.60
C ARG A 224 3.38 2.73 7.49
N ALA A 225 3.87 2.00 8.46
CA ALA A 225 5.23 1.44 8.41
C ALA A 225 5.42 0.48 7.23
N LEU A 226 4.40 -0.33 6.89
CA LEU A 226 4.44 -1.19 5.70
C LEU A 226 4.46 -0.38 4.39
N GLN A 227 3.69 0.71 4.32
CA GLN A 227 3.71 1.58 3.15
C GLN A 227 5.08 2.23 2.93
N ASP A 228 5.74 2.68 3.98
CA ASP A 228 7.06 3.29 3.88
C ASP A 228 8.09 2.25 3.40
N ARG A 229 8.07 1.03 3.96
CA ARG A 229 8.91 -0.10 3.49
C ARG A 229 8.64 -0.47 2.03
N TRP A 230 7.37 -0.44 1.60
CA TRP A 230 6.99 -0.73 0.21
C TRP A 230 7.63 0.25 -0.78
N LYS A 231 7.66 1.54 -0.44
CA LYS A 231 8.26 2.61 -1.28
C LYS A 231 9.77 2.49 -1.38
N GLU A 232 10.43 2.00 -0.33
CA GLU A 232 11.88 1.83 -0.31
C GLU A 232 12.37 0.67 -1.18
N ILE A 233 11.51 -0.31 -1.46
CA ILE A 233 11.87 -1.46 -2.29
C ILE A 233 11.79 -1.05 -3.75
N GLY A 234 12.91 -1.28 -4.47
CA GLY A 234 13.06 -0.95 -5.88
C GLY A 234 12.16 -1.75 -6.84
N PRO A 235 12.48 -1.70 -8.14
CA PRO A 235 11.72 -2.35 -9.19
C PRO A 235 11.68 -3.88 -9.04
N VAL A 236 10.64 -4.49 -9.60
CA VAL A 236 10.41 -5.95 -9.65
C VAL A 236 10.35 -6.40 -11.11
N PRO A 237 10.40 -7.72 -11.41
CA PRO A 237 10.24 -8.21 -12.77
C PRO A 237 8.95 -7.72 -13.42
N ALA A 238 9.03 -7.27 -14.67
CA ALA A 238 7.89 -6.65 -15.39
C ALA A 238 6.65 -7.55 -15.45
N ALA A 239 6.85 -8.86 -15.64
CA ALA A 239 5.76 -9.84 -15.69
C ALA A 239 4.91 -9.88 -14.42
N GLU A 240 5.52 -9.68 -13.25
CA GLU A 240 4.85 -9.76 -11.94
C GLU A 240 4.34 -8.41 -11.42
N ASN A 241 4.82 -7.32 -12.01
CA ASN A 241 4.54 -5.97 -11.52
C ASN A 241 3.02 -5.68 -11.47
N SER A 242 2.29 -5.96 -12.53
CA SER A 242 0.85 -5.70 -12.61
C SER A 242 0.05 -6.50 -11.57
N ASN A 243 0.36 -7.77 -11.40
CA ASN A 243 -0.29 -8.65 -10.42
C ASN A 243 -0.01 -8.20 -8.98
N LEU A 244 1.24 -7.83 -8.71
CA LEU A 244 1.69 -7.33 -7.41
C LEU A 244 0.95 -6.04 -7.02
N TRP A 245 0.85 -5.07 -7.95
CA TRP A 245 0.13 -3.81 -7.74
C TRP A 245 -1.37 -4.03 -7.53
N ASN A 246 -2.00 -4.88 -8.34
CA ASN A 246 -3.41 -5.20 -8.17
C ASN A 246 -3.69 -5.81 -6.79
N THR A 247 -2.83 -6.73 -6.34
CA THR A 247 -2.94 -7.34 -5.02
C THR A 247 -2.74 -6.30 -3.90
N TYR A 248 -1.76 -5.41 -4.05
CA TYR A 248 -1.51 -4.33 -3.09
C TYR A 248 -2.74 -3.41 -2.95
N HIS A 249 -3.28 -2.90 -4.07
CA HIS A 249 -4.45 -2.03 -4.05
C HIS A 249 -5.67 -2.71 -3.44
N PHE A 250 -5.90 -3.97 -3.77
CA PHE A 250 -7.00 -4.75 -3.20
C PHE A 250 -6.87 -4.87 -1.67
N LEU A 251 -5.68 -5.18 -1.16
CA LEU A 251 -5.46 -5.29 0.28
C LEU A 251 -5.55 -3.94 0.99
N VAL A 252 -5.08 -2.87 0.37
CA VAL A 252 -5.23 -1.49 0.89
C VAL A 252 -6.71 -1.12 1.00
N GLU A 253 -7.52 -1.44 0.00
CA GLU A 253 -8.97 -1.22 0.03
C GLU A 253 -9.61 -2.01 1.18
N GLN A 254 -9.30 -3.30 1.33
CA GLN A 254 -9.78 -4.12 2.44
C GLN A 254 -9.37 -3.57 3.81
N PHE A 255 -8.16 -3.04 3.93
CA PHE A 255 -7.70 -2.40 5.15
C PHE A 255 -8.59 -1.20 5.53
N PHE A 256 -8.86 -0.30 4.58
CA PHE A 256 -9.71 0.86 4.82
C PHE A 256 -11.16 0.50 5.10
N ASP A 257 -11.68 -0.55 4.47
CA ASP A 257 -13.00 -1.09 4.78
C ASP A 257 -13.07 -1.61 6.21
N LYS A 258 -12.08 -2.36 6.68
CA LYS A 258 -11.97 -2.80 8.07
C LYS A 258 -11.96 -1.61 9.04
N VAL A 259 -11.17 -0.58 8.76
CA VAL A 259 -11.10 0.63 9.59
C VAL A 259 -12.45 1.35 9.63
N ARG A 260 -13.15 1.46 8.50
CA ARG A 260 -14.47 2.06 8.41
C ARG A 260 -15.50 1.29 9.23
N ILE A 261 -15.60 -0.03 9.06
CA ILE A 261 -16.49 -0.90 9.81
C ILE A 261 -16.20 -0.80 11.31
N GLY A 262 -14.93 -0.81 11.71
CA GLY A 262 -14.55 -0.69 13.11
C GLY A 262 -14.94 0.66 13.74
N ARG A 263 -14.96 1.75 12.96
CA ARG A 263 -15.46 3.06 13.42
C ARG A 263 -16.99 3.04 13.56
N GLU A 264 -17.69 2.53 12.57
CA GLU A 264 -19.16 2.43 12.59
C GLU A 264 -19.66 1.59 13.77
N LEU A 265 -19.00 0.46 14.06
CA LEU A 265 -19.31 -0.38 15.22
C LEU A 265 -19.10 0.38 16.54
N ARG A 266 -18.00 1.10 16.67
CA ARG A 266 -17.73 1.93 17.86
C ARG A 266 -18.77 3.02 18.04
N ASP A 267 -19.20 3.67 16.97
CA ASP A 267 -20.23 4.70 17.01
C ASP A 267 -21.59 4.13 17.41
N LEU A 268 -21.90 2.91 16.94
CA LEU A 268 -23.11 2.18 17.36
C LEU A 268 -23.05 1.79 18.85
N ASP A 269 -21.91 1.32 19.33
CA ASP A 269 -21.74 0.99 20.75
C ASP A 269 -21.86 2.24 21.63
N MET A 270 -21.27 3.37 21.21
CA MET A 270 -21.43 4.64 21.94
C MET A 270 -22.87 5.11 21.97
N LYS A 271 -23.66 4.92 20.88
CA LYS A 271 -25.10 5.23 20.84
C LYS A 271 -25.89 4.35 21.80
N LYS A 272 -25.64 3.03 21.79
CA LYS A 272 -26.27 2.11 22.73
C LYS A 272 -25.94 2.44 24.18
N ASN A 273 -24.69 2.77 24.47
CA ASN A 273 -24.26 3.20 25.79
C ASN A 273 -24.96 4.48 26.22
N LEU A 274 -25.16 5.43 25.29
CA LEU A 274 -25.92 6.65 25.57
C LEU A 274 -27.39 6.35 25.92
N GLU A 275 -28.05 5.50 25.13
CA GLU A 275 -29.42 5.05 25.40
C GLU A 275 -29.53 4.39 26.77
N SER A 276 -28.61 3.48 27.11
CA SER A 276 -28.54 2.84 28.40
C SER A 276 -28.32 3.84 29.55
N LYS A 277 -27.50 4.85 29.38
CA LYS A 277 -27.29 5.91 30.39
C LYS A 277 -28.48 6.84 30.52
N ILE A 278 -29.20 7.12 29.45
CA ILE A 278 -30.48 7.87 29.51
C ILE A 278 -31.48 7.08 30.36
N ASP A 279 -31.63 5.77 30.11
CA ASP A 279 -32.52 4.89 30.88
C ASP A 279 -32.15 4.87 32.38
N LEU A 280 -30.86 4.87 32.72
CA LEU A 280 -30.39 4.99 34.10
C LEU A 280 -30.71 6.36 34.72
N CYS A 281 -30.66 7.45 33.94
CA CYS A 281 -31.11 8.76 34.42
C CYS A 281 -32.61 8.79 34.70
N GLU A 282 -33.44 8.25 33.81
CA GLU A 282 -34.86 8.15 33.98
C GLU A 282 -35.24 7.35 35.23
N LYS A 283 -34.60 6.18 35.41
CA LYS A 283 -34.75 5.38 36.64
C LYS A 283 -34.34 6.14 37.88
N ALA A 284 -33.26 6.92 37.85
CA ALA A 284 -32.81 7.73 38.98
C ALA A 284 -33.81 8.88 39.29
N GLU A 285 -34.43 9.47 38.25
CA GLU A 285 -35.45 10.49 38.37
C GLU A 285 -36.76 9.92 38.97
N GLU A 286 -37.18 8.70 38.56
CA GLU A 286 -38.32 7.98 39.12
C GLU A 286 -38.16 7.67 40.62
N LEU A 287 -36.91 7.47 41.11
CA LEU A 287 -36.67 7.25 42.54
C LEU A 287 -36.99 8.46 43.42
N LEU A 288 -37.15 9.67 42.86
CA LEU A 288 -37.59 10.84 43.61
C LEU A 288 -39.01 10.71 44.17
N ASP A 289 -39.87 9.90 43.50
CA ASP A 289 -41.24 9.64 43.88
C ASP A 289 -41.39 8.40 44.80
N GLU A 290 -40.28 7.68 45.09
CA GLU A 290 -40.34 6.50 45.97
C GLU A 290 -40.57 6.91 47.43
N LYS A 291 -41.63 6.41 48.04
CA LYS A 291 -42.03 6.70 49.42
C LYS A 291 -41.06 6.17 50.46
N SER A 292 -40.33 5.10 50.14
CA SER A 292 -39.42 4.45 51.08
C SER A 292 -37.97 4.90 50.84
N MET A 293 -37.45 5.79 51.65
CA MET A 293 -36.07 6.27 51.59
C MET A 293 -35.00 5.16 51.55
N THR A 294 -35.27 4.07 52.28
CA THR A 294 -34.32 2.92 52.29
C THR A 294 -34.30 2.19 50.96
N LYS A 295 -35.48 2.04 50.31
CA LYS A 295 -35.58 1.42 48.98
C LYS A 295 -34.96 2.32 47.92
N ALA A 296 -35.30 3.62 47.93
CA ALA A 296 -34.76 4.60 47.01
C ALA A 296 -33.23 4.63 47.06
N PHE A 297 -32.64 4.63 48.24
CA PHE A 297 -31.20 4.68 48.40
C PHE A 297 -30.49 3.38 47.90
N LYS A 298 -31.04 2.20 48.24
CA LYS A 298 -30.51 0.92 47.73
C LYS A 298 -30.60 0.84 46.19
N ALA A 299 -31.70 1.29 45.61
CA ALA A 299 -31.85 1.33 44.17
C ALA A 299 -30.86 2.33 43.52
N LEU A 300 -30.69 3.51 44.12
CA LEU A 300 -29.71 4.48 43.65
C LEU A 300 -28.27 3.92 43.68
N GLN A 301 -27.91 3.20 44.71
CA GLN A 301 -26.57 2.54 44.78
C GLN A 301 -26.40 1.57 43.59
N LYS A 302 -27.42 0.75 43.30
CA LYS A 302 -27.39 -0.14 42.15
C LYS A 302 -27.25 0.61 40.81
N LEU A 303 -27.99 1.71 40.64
CA LEU A 303 -27.91 2.54 39.44
C LEU A 303 -26.50 3.14 39.29
N HIS A 304 -25.81 3.46 40.37
CA HIS A 304 -24.40 3.89 40.29
C HIS A 304 -23.42 2.77 39.90
N GLU A 305 -23.71 1.52 40.28
CA GLU A 305 -22.96 0.36 39.83
C GLU A 305 -23.19 0.11 38.33
N ASP A 306 -24.45 0.04 37.91
CA ASP A 306 -24.87 -0.12 36.52
C ASP A 306 -24.26 0.99 35.62
N TRP A 307 -24.20 2.24 36.13
CA TRP A 307 -23.60 3.38 35.41
C TRP A 307 -22.13 3.17 35.10
N LYS A 308 -21.39 2.55 36.00
CA LYS A 308 -19.96 2.27 35.81
C LYS A 308 -19.72 1.14 34.82
N GLU A 309 -20.65 0.19 34.71
CA GLU A 309 -20.57 -0.93 33.78
C GLU A 309 -20.87 -0.49 32.34
N VAL A 310 -21.72 0.54 32.14
CA VAL A 310 -21.99 1.09 30.82
C VAL A 310 -20.78 1.83 30.26
N GLY A 311 -20.35 1.43 29.08
CA GLY A 311 -19.17 1.95 28.37
C GLY A 311 -19.23 3.44 28.02
N PRO A 312 -18.27 3.91 27.20
CA PRO A 312 -18.18 5.31 26.80
C PRO A 312 -19.37 5.73 25.93
N VAL A 313 -19.73 7.01 26.00
CA VAL A 313 -20.76 7.66 25.19
C VAL A 313 -20.12 8.70 24.27
N PRO A 314 -20.85 9.21 23.25
CA PRO A 314 -20.34 10.29 22.40
C PRO A 314 -19.90 11.49 23.25
N GLN A 315 -18.75 12.06 22.89
CA GLN A 315 -18.12 13.13 23.66
C GLN A 315 -19.03 14.35 23.87
N GLU A 316 -19.86 14.64 22.86
CA GLU A 316 -20.79 15.77 22.88
C GLU A 316 -21.90 15.62 23.94
N LYS A 317 -22.25 14.37 24.28
CA LYS A 317 -23.32 14.05 25.22
C LYS A 317 -22.82 13.65 26.61
N LYS A 318 -21.52 13.52 26.77
CA LYS A 318 -20.91 12.99 28.00
C LYS A 318 -21.22 13.85 29.22
N GLU A 319 -21.01 15.15 29.13
CA GLU A 319 -21.25 16.08 30.24
C GLU A 319 -22.76 16.21 30.55
N GLU A 320 -23.58 16.39 29.50
CA GLU A 320 -25.04 16.53 29.64
C GLU A 320 -25.64 15.34 30.41
N ILE A 321 -25.30 14.11 29.99
CA ILE A 321 -25.88 12.92 30.61
C ILE A 321 -25.35 12.69 32.03
N TRP A 322 -24.06 13.04 32.28
CA TRP A 322 -23.47 12.98 33.61
C TRP A 322 -24.12 13.97 34.58
N GLU A 323 -24.32 15.23 34.17
CA GLU A 323 -24.96 16.26 34.97
C GLU A 323 -26.41 15.88 35.29
N ARG A 324 -27.16 15.31 34.34
CA ARG A 324 -28.53 14.82 34.55
C ARG A 324 -28.57 13.74 35.62
N PHE A 325 -27.74 12.71 35.53
CA PHE A 325 -27.66 11.62 36.50
C PHE A 325 -27.22 12.11 37.89
N LYS A 326 -26.22 12.99 37.92
CA LYS A 326 -25.72 13.59 39.16
C LYS A 326 -26.81 14.43 39.84
N ALA A 327 -27.55 15.27 39.10
CA ALA A 327 -28.58 16.09 39.65
C ALA A 327 -29.70 15.27 40.29
N ALA A 328 -30.12 14.14 39.68
CA ALA A 328 -31.07 13.21 40.26
C ALA A 328 -30.51 12.58 41.55
N SER A 329 -29.28 12.11 41.53
CA SER A 329 -28.58 11.52 42.68
C SER A 329 -28.46 12.50 43.85
N ASP A 330 -28.08 13.74 43.58
CA ASP A 330 -27.91 14.78 44.59
C ASP A 330 -29.26 15.14 45.25
N LYS A 331 -30.33 15.20 44.47
CA LYS A 331 -31.71 15.43 45.03
C LYS A 331 -32.10 14.29 45.97
N ILE A 332 -31.93 13.03 45.57
CA ILE A 332 -32.26 11.86 46.41
C ILE A 332 -31.43 11.91 47.71
N ASN A 333 -30.14 12.21 47.62
CA ASN A 333 -29.28 12.32 48.79
C ASN A 333 -29.66 13.51 49.69
N ALA A 334 -30.16 14.61 49.15
CA ALA A 334 -30.67 15.75 49.90
C ALA A 334 -31.96 15.38 50.66
N ILE A 335 -32.92 14.77 49.98
CA ILE A 335 -34.16 14.28 50.62
C ILE A 335 -33.85 13.27 51.73
N ARG A 336 -32.90 12.36 51.49
CA ARG A 336 -32.44 11.40 52.48
C ARG A 336 -31.87 12.09 53.72
N ARG A 337 -30.99 13.06 53.55
CA ARG A 337 -30.41 13.82 54.68
C ARG A 337 -31.49 14.54 55.51
N GLU A 338 -32.43 15.18 54.85
CA GLU A 338 -33.54 15.85 55.52
C GLU A 338 -34.45 14.88 56.27
N HIS A 339 -34.77 13.73 55.66
CA HIS A 339 -35.55 12.68 56.32
C HIS A 339 -34.90 12.16 57.59
N TYR A 340 -33.59 11.87 57.54
CA TYR A 340 -32.87 11.38 58.73
C TYR A 340 -32.70 12.49 59.79
N ALA A 341 -32.52 13.74 59.41
CA ALA A 341 -32.46 14.87 60.35
C ALA A 341 -33.81 15.02 61.12
N LYS A 342 -34.94 15.00 60.40
CA LYS A 342 -36.28 15.02 61.03
C LYS A 342 -36.53 13.82 61.95
N LEU A 343 -36.07 12.62 61.55
CA LEU A 343 -36.19 11.42 62.37
C LEU A 343 -35.35 11.54 63.65
N GLN A 344 -34.13 12.05 63.58
CA GLN A 344 -33.26 12.27 64.72
C GLN A 344 -33.80 13.34 65.67
N GLU A 345 -34.37 14.43 65.13
CA GLU A 345 -35.05 15.48 65.92
C GLU A 345 -36.24 14.90 66.68
N SER A 346 -37.08 14.12 66.01
CA SER A 346 -38.22 13.43 66.66
C SER A 346 -37.77 12.44 67.74
N GLN A 347 -36.70 11.69 67.51
CA GLN A 347 -36.13 10.78 68.51
C GLN A 347 -35.59 11.53 69.71
N ASN A 348 -34.90 12.65 69.52
CA ASN A 348 -34.40 13.50 70.59
C ASN A 348 -35.57 14.10 71.42
N ALA A 349 -36.59 14.64 70.75
CA ALA A 349 -37.76 15.15 71.42
C ALA A 349 -38.48 14.09 72.25
N ASN A 350 -38.64 12.87 71.73
CA ASN A 350 -39.19 11.72 72.44
C ASN A 350 -38.35 11.31 73.65
N LEU A 351 -37.01 11.40 73.54
CA LEU A 351 -36.06 11.09 74.61
C LEU A 351 -36.21 12.13 75.75
N GLU A 352 -36.26 13.41 75.39
CA GLU A 352 -36.45 14.49 76.40
C GLU A 352 -37.83 14.40 77.08
N ALA A 353 -38.85 14.10 76.31
CA ALA A 353 -40.22 13.87 76.86
C ALA A 353 -40.24 12.66 77.85
N LYS A 354 -39.51 11.59 77.52
CA LYS A 354 -39.36 10.41 78.43
C LYS A 354 -38.54 10.74 79.65
N LYS A 355 -37.46 11.51 79.53
CA LYS A 355 -36.68 11.98 80.70
C LYS A 355 -37.46 12.86 81.64
N ALA A 356 -38.40 13.69 81.10
CA ALA A 356 -39.26 14.55 81.92
C ALA A 356 -40.36 13.80 82.71
N LEU A 357 -40.61 12.54 82.30
CA LEU A 357 -41.64 11.67 82.97
C LEU A 357 -40.99 10.77 84.04
N CYS A 358 -39.69 10.68 84.13
CA CYS A 358 -38.90 9.97 85.12
C CYS A 358 -38.45 10.90 86.24
#